data_d781209c81631a4888a00e970f11de3d
#
_entry.id   d781209c81631a4888a00e970f11de3d
#
_cell.length_a   1.000
_cell.length_b   1.000
_cell.length_c   1.000
_cell.angle_alpha   90.00
_cell.angle_beta   90.00
_cell.angle_gamma   90.00
#
_symmetry.space_group_name_H-M   'P 1'
#
loop_
_entity.id
_entity.type
_entity.pdbx_description
1 polymer ?
#
loop_
_entity_poly.entity_id
_entity_poly.type
_entity_poly.pdbx_seq_one_letter_code
_entity_poly.pdbx_strand_id
1 'polypeptide(L)'
;MLEQATGPTDIVLDFFAGSGTTGHAVMVQNAADGGSRRHILVQLPEPVNNPEYPTIAAITRERIRRAARVLNSEQTTLDSVEQDRGFRAFRLTSSNFSAWDGANTSEEGVAAQLKLISDHLVDGRSQEDILTELLLKAGYPLTSPTRVLSLDGVDVYSVSDGALLVCLAATLTITLFEAMVEQSPAMILVLDAGFNGNDELKVNALQTVRARNQRTGSDIALRVV
;
A
#
# COMPACT_ATOMS: atom_id res chain seq x y z
N MET A 1 21.06 -23.50 5.56
CA MET A 1 21.51 -22.09 5.44
C MET A 1 20.53 -21.12 6.11
N LEU A 2 19.22 -21.12 5.78
CA LEU A 2 18.24 -20.23 6.47
C LEU A 2 18.17 -20.50 7.97
N GLU A 3 18.10 -21.76 8.39
CA GLU A 3 18.08 -22.20 9.79
C GLU A 3 19.25 -21.65 10.63
N GLN A 4 20.43 -21.52 10.02
CA GLN A 4 21.64 -21.02 10.71
C GLN A 4 21.77 -19.48 10.66
N ALA A 5 21.14 -18.84 9.68
CA ALA A 5 21.34 -17.43 9.40
C ALA A 5 20.14 -16.56 9.83
N THR A 6 19.00 -17.16 10.21
CA THR A 6 17.77 -16.40 10.50
C THR A 6 17.09 -16.88 11.77
N GLY A 7 16.64 -15.93 12.58
CA GLY A 7 15.69 -16.16 13.66
C GLY A 7 14.27 -16.41 13.12
N PRO A 8 13.33 -16.87 13.98
CA PRO A 8 11.99 -17.30 13.56
C PRO A 8 11.07 -16.19 13.06
N THR A 9 11.44 -14.91 13.22
CA THR A 9 10.61 -13.75 12.84
C THR A 9 11.30 -12.81 11.86
N ASP A 10 12.49 -13.17 11.34
CA ASP A 10 13.31 -12.33 10.50
C ASP A 10 12.70 -12.10 9.11
N ILE A 11 13.21 -11.08 8.43
CA ILE A 11 12.89 -10.77 7.03
C ILE A 11 14.06 -11.23 6.16
N VAL A 12 13.78 -12.08 5.18
CA VAL A 12 14.76 -12.55 4.19
C VAL A 12 14.57 -11.76 2.91
N LEU A 13 15.60 -11.00 2.52
CA LEU A 13 15.61 -10.23 1.27
C LEU A 13 16.46 -10.96 0.22
N ASP A 14 15.87 -11.20 -0.95
CA ASP A 14 16.55 -11.71 -2.13
C ASP A 14 16.24 -10.80 -3.33
N PHE A 15 17.23 -9.99 -3.74
CA PHE A 15 17.08 -9.03 -4.82
C PHE A 15 17.54 -9.54 -6.20
N PHE A 16 17.85 -10.85 -6.29
CA PHE A 16 18.03 -11.60 -7.54
C PHE A 16 17.26 -12.92 -7.46
N ALA A 17 15.97 -12.83 -7.15
CA ALA A 17 15.16 -13.97 -6.74
C ALA A 17 15.06 -15.11 -7.76
N GLY A 18 15.38 -14.86 -9.03
CA GLY A 18 15.33 -15.87 -10.09
C GLY A 18 13.96 -16.54 -10.13
N SER A 19 13.93 -17.84 -9.95
CA SER A 19 12.67 -18.61 -9.91
C SER A 19 11.97 -18.60 -8.54
N GLY A 20 12.46 -17.86 -7.52
CA GLY A 20 11.83 -17.73 -6.20
C GLY A 20 12.19 -18.86 -5.22
N THR A 21 13.35 -19.45 -5.36
CA THR A 21 13.81 -20.55 -4.47
C THR A 21 13.91 -20.11 -3.02
N THR A 22 14.39 -18.89 -2.77
CA THR A 22 14.53 -18.32 -1.43
C THR A 22 13.18 -18.19 -0.73
N GLY A 23 12.15 -17.66 -1.38
CA GLY A 23 10.82 -17.54 -0.79
C GLY A 23 10.19 -18.91 -0.48
N HIS A 24 10.34 -19.88 -1.38
CA HIS A 24 9.92 -21.26 -1.12
C HIS A 24 10.66 -21.84 0.10
N ALA A 25 11.98 -21.66 0.21
CA ALA A 25 12.75 -22.15 1.35
C ALA A 25 12.32 -21.49 2.68
N VAL A 26 11.96 -20.20 2.67
CA VAL A 26 11.42 -19.53 3.86
C VAL A 26 10.11 -20.18 4.31
N MET A 27 9.18 -20.47 3.38
CA MET A 27 7.92 -21.13 3.70
C MET A 27 8.14 -22.53 4.29
N VAL A 28 9.06 -23.31 3.71
CA VAL A 28 9.42 -24.65 4.21
C VAL A 28 10.04 -24.56 5.61
N GLN A 29 10.93 -23.60 5.85
CA GLN A 29 11.55 -23.42 7.15
C GLN A 29 10.52 -23.04 8.22
N ASN A 30 9.60 -22.12 7.91
CA ASN A 30 8.51 -21.77 8.81
C ASN A 30 7.61 -22.95 9.13
N ALA A 31 7.32 -23.81 8.14
CA ALA A 31 6.54 -25.03 8.36
C ALA A 31 7.27 -26.02 9.28
N ALA A 32 8.61 -26.09 9.20
CA ALA A 32 9.42 -27.02 9.98
C ALA A 32 9.60 -26.59 11.44
N ASP A 33 9.74 -25.29 11.72
CA ASP A 33 10.09 -24.78 13.06
C ASP A 33 8.99 -23.89 13.69
N GLY A 34 7.83 -23.73 13.03
CA GLY A 34 6.74 -22.87 13.52
C GLY A 34 7.06 -21.39 13.45
N GLY A 35 8.09 -21.00 12.72
CA GLY A 35 8.49 -19.59 12.54
C GLY A 35 7.49 -18.78 11.69
N SER A 36 7.66 -17.47 11.73
CA SER A 36 6.88 -16.48 10.97
C SER A 36 7.79 -15.56 10.14
N ARG A 37 8.91 -16.09 9.63
CA ARG A 37 9.80 -15.32 8.75
C ARG A 37 9.05 -14.82 7.55
N ARG A 38 9.38 -13.62 7.16
CA ARG A 38 8.84 -12.98 5.95
C ARG A 38 9.90 -12.96 4.85
N HIS A 39 9.49 -12.87 3.60
CA HIS A 39 10.42 -12.74 2.49
C HIS A 39 10.07 -11.55 1.60
N ILE A 40 11.10 -10.92 1.05
CA ILE A 40 11.00 -9.89 0.03
C ILE A 40 11.82 -10.39 -1.16
N LEU A 41 11.17 -10.60 -2.29
CA LEU A 41 11.79 -11.09 -3.52
C LEU A 41 11.75 -10.01 -4.57
N VAL A 42 12.89 -9.66 -5.13
CA VAL A 42 12.99 -8.70 -6.24
C VAL A 42 13.49 -9.43 -7.48
N GLN A 43 12.76 -9.32 -8.58
CA GLN A 43 13.11 -9.95 -9.86
C GLN A 43 12.73 -9.04 -11.02
N LEU A 44 13.66 -8.80 -11.92
CA LEU A 44 13.39 -8.13 -13.19
C LEU A 44 12.42 -8.98 -14.03
N PRO A 45 11.49 -8.36 -14.77
CA PRO A 45 10.55 -9.05 -15.63
C PRO A 45 11.22 -9.47 -16.96
N GLU A 46 12.39 -10.12 -16.87
CA GLU A 46 13.13 -10.59 -18.03
C GLU A 46 12.29 -11.61 -18.82
N PRO A 47 12.15 -11.43 -20.14
CA PRO A 47 11.36 -12.33 -20.96
C PRO A 47 12.00 -13.71 -21.06
N VAL A 48 11.15 -14.73 -21.06
CA VAL A 48 11.55 -16.12 -21.30
C VAL A 48 10.70 -16.72 -22.43
N ASN A 49 11.24 -17.70 -23.13
CA ASN A 49 10.51 -18.38 -24.20
C ASN A 49 9.53 -19.42 -23.62
N ASN A 50 8.55 -18.93 -22.86
CA ASN A 50 7.48 -19.75 -22.28
C ASN A 50 6.16 -18.98 -22.36
N PRO A 51 5.17 -19.45 -23.17
CA PRO A 51 3.90 -18.73 -23.34
C PRO A 51 3.05 -18.69 -22.06
N GLU A 52 3.17 -19.67 -21.17
CA GLU A 52 2.42 -19.71 -19.91
C GLU A 52 3.02 -18.76 -18.87
N TYR A 53 4.35 -18.65 -18.84
CA TYR A 53 5.10 -17.78 -17.92
C TYR A 53 6.07 -16.91 -18.70
N PRO A 54 5.62 -15.81 -19.28
CA PRO A 54 6.41 -15.04 -20.25
C PRO A 54 7.63 -14.32 -19.65
N THR A 55 7.74 -14.24 -18.32
CA THR A 55 8.86 -13.60 -17.64
C THR A 55 9.36 -14.42 -16.45
N ILE A 56 10.62 -14.23 -16.04
CA ILE A 56 11.18 -14.86 -14.85
C ILE A 56 10.34 -14.47 -13.62
N ALA A 57 9.95 -13.22 -13.49
CA ALA A 57 9.07 -12.77 -12.40
C ALA A 57 7.70 -13.50 -12.38
N ALA A 58 7.17 -13.92 -13.52
CA ALA A 58 5.96 -14.74 -13.57
C ALA A 58 6.22 -16.15 -13.03
N ILE A 59 7.36 -16.75 -13.39
CA ILE A 59 7.81 -18.05 -12.85
C ILE A 59 7.98 -17.96 -11.33
N THR A 60 8.62 -16.89 -10.84
CA THR A 60 8.80 -16.65 -9.39
C THR A 60 7.46 -16.67 -8.66
N ARG A 61 6.49 -15.88 -9.11
CA ARG A 61 5.15 -15.83 -8.48
C ARG A 61 4.44 -17.17 -8.48
N GLU A 62 4.51 -17.89 -9.60
CA GLU A 62 3.86 -19.19 -9.69
C GLU A 62 4.52 -20.25 -8.80
N ARG A 63 5.85 -20.25 -8.70
CA ARG A 63 6.55 -21.13 -7.76
C ARG A 63 6.08 -20.90 -6.33
N ILE A 64 6.02 -19.63 -5.87
CA ILE A 64 5.58 -19.32 -4.52
C ILE A 64 4.14 -19.76 -4.28
N ARG A 65 3.23 -19.55 -5.25
CA ARG A 65 1.84 -20.05 -5.15
C ARG A 65 1.78 -21.57 -5.04
N ARG A 66 2.58 -22.30 -5.83
CA ARG A 66 2.63 -23.77 -5.78
C ARG A 66 3.20 -24.26 -4.45
N ALA A 67 4.28 -23.65 -3.97
CA ALA A 67 4.85 -23.97 -2.66
C ALA A 67 3.82 -23.78 -1.54
N ALA A 68 3.11 -22.66 -1.51
CA ALA A 68 2.06 -22.40 -0.53
C ALA A 68 0.94 -23.45 -0.59
N ARG A 69 0.47 -23.83 -1.79
CA ARG A 69 -0.57 -24.87 -1.95
C ARG A 69 -0.10 -26.24 -1.44
N VAL A 70 1.11 -26.66 -1.77
CA VAL A 70 1.65 -27.96 -1.32
C VAL A 70 1.74 -27.97 0.20
N LEU A 71 2.36 -26.97 0.80
CA LEU A 71 2.50 -26.88 2.25
C LEU A 71 1.16 -26.79 2.99
N ASN A 72 0.14 -26.13 2.39
CA ASN A 72 -1.21 -26.13 2.95
C ASN A 72 -1.90 -27.49 2.86
N SER A 73 -1.66 -28.26 1.78
CA SER A 73 -2.24 -29.59 1.64
C SER A 73 -1.58 -30.65 2.53
N GLU A 74 -0.32 -30.44 2.91
CA GLU A 74 0.43 -31.33 3.80
C GLU A 74 0.14 -31.05 5.28
N GLN A 75 -0.46 -29.91 5.60
CA GLN A 75 -0.81 -29.51 6.96
C GLN A 75 -2.09 -30.23 7.40
N THR A 76 -1.94 -31.44 7.96
CA THR A 76 -3.05 -32.37 8.25
C THR A 76 -3.50 -32.40 9.72
N THR A 77 -2.89 -31.64 10.63
CA THR A 77 -3.21 -31.67 12.06
C THR A 77 -4.08 -30.50 12.47
N LEU A 78 -5.18 -30.79 13.19
CA LEU A 78 -6.12 -29.81 13.78
C LEU A 78 -5.44 -28.83 14.76
N ASP A 79 -4.25 -29.16 15.27
CA ASP A 79 -3.47 -28.38 16.22
C ASP A 79 -2.35 -27.54 15.59
N SER A 80 -2.23 -27.53 14.26
CA SER A 80 -1.19 -26.73 13.61
C SER A 80 -1.62 -25.26 13.53
N VAL A 81 -0.74 -24.37 13.99
CA VAL A 81 -0.94 -22.92 13.84
C VAL A 81 -1.06 -22.60 12.36
N GLU A 82 -2.18 -21.96 11.98
CA GLU A 82 -2.38 -21.50 10.61
C GLU A 82 -1.29 -20.49 10.24
N GLN A 83 -0.44 -20.86 9.28
CA GLN A 83 0.63 -19.99 8.82
C GLN A 83 0.15 -19.18 7.62
N ASP A 84 0.36 -17.86 7.67
CA ASP A 84 0.19 -17.01 6.50
C ASP A 84 1.28 -17.33 5.45
N ARG A 85 0.87 -17.99 4.37
CA ARG A 85 1.69 -18.30 3.19
C ARG A 85 1.31 -17.44 1.99
N GLY A 86 0.55 -16.38 2.22
CA GLY A 86 0.21 -15.39 1.21
C GLY A 86 1.40 -14.51 0.83
N PHE A 87 1.27 -13.83 -0.32
CA PHE A 87 2.20 -12.77 -0.72
C PHE A 87 1.47 -11.75 -1.58
N ARG A 88 2.01 -10.53 -1.60
CA ARG A 88 1.58 -9.48 -2.53
C ARG A 88 2.65 -9.30 -3.62
N ALA A 89 2.22 -9.09 -4.85
CA ALA A 89 3.11 -8.82 -5.96
C ALA A 89 2.93 -7.37 -6.41
N PHE A 90 4.04 -6.63 -6.49
CA PHE A 90 4.07 -5.24 -6.92
C PHE A 90 4.94 -5.08 -8.16
N ARG A 91 4.70 -4.03 -8.90
CA ARG A 91 5.55 -3.62 -10.02
C ARG A 91 6.10 -2.23 -9.72
N LEU A 92 7.42 -2.09 -9.76
CA LEU A 92 8.05 -0.78 -9.65
C LEU A 92 7.85 -0.02 -10.97
N THR A 93 7.27 1.17 -10.87
CA THR A 93 7.04 2.10 -11.99
C THR A 93 7.40 3.52 -11.56
N SER A 94 7.20 4.50 -12.46
CA SER A 94 7.24 5.92 -12.08
C SER A 94 6.16 6.25 -11.05
N SER A 95 6.37 7.32 -10.28
CA SER A 95 5.38 7.85 -9.33
C SER A 95 4.01 8.07 -9.99
N ASN A 96 2.94 7.89 -9.22
CA ASN A 96 1.58 8.24 -9.62
C ASN A 96 1.31 9.75 -9.50
N PHE A 97 2.25 10.47 -8.93
CA PHE A 97 2.18 11.91 -8.75
C PHE A 97 3.21 12.60 -9.64
N SER A 98 2.80 13.69 -10.27
CA SER A 98 3.67 14.53 -11.06
C SER A 98 4.73 15.19 -10.17
N ALA A 99 6.00 15.06 -10.54
CA ALA A 99 7.09 15.72 -9.83
C ALA A 99 7.27 17.15 -10.36
N TRP A 100 7.56 18.08 -9.46
CA TRP A 100 7.98 19.42 -9.84
C TRP A 100 9.31 19.36 -10.60
N ASP A 101 9.33 19.89 -11.82
CA ASP A 101 10.56 20.02 -12.61
C ASP A 101 11.18 21.42 -12.37
N GLY A 102 12.06 21.49 -11.39
CA GLY A 102 12.79 22.75 -11.07
C GLY A 102 13.75 23.23 -12.16
N ALA A 103 13.99 22.45 -13.21
CA ALA A 103 14.85 22.84 -14.32
C ALA A 103 14.14 23.71 -15.37
N ASN A 104 12.81 23.65 -15.45
CA ASN A 104 12.02 24.44 -16.40
C ASN A 104 11.56 25.76 -15.78
N THR A 105 12.38 26.82 -15.93
CA THR A 105 12.16 28.15 -15.37
C THR A 105 11.52 29.15 -16.36
N SER A 106 11.06 28.71 -17.53
CA SER A 106 10.34 29.59 -18.47
C SER A 106 8.96 29.97 -17.89
N GLU A 107 8.44 31.16 -18.25
CA GLU A 107 7.12 31.60 -17.79
C GLU A 107 6.01 30.60 -18.18
N GLU A 108 6.07 30.05 -19.39
CA GLU A 108 5.15 29.01 -19.87
C GLU A 108 5.33 27.69 -19.11
N GLY A 109 6.58 27.32 -18.81
CA GLY A 109 6.91 26.13 -18.01
C GLY A 109 6.42 26.27 -16.56
N VAL A 110 6.64 27.40 -15.93
CA VAL A 110 6.15 27.71 -14.58
C VAL A 110 4.62 27.73 -14.55
N ALA A 111 3.95 28.36 -15.54
CA ALA A 111 2.50 28.35 -15.62
C ALA A 111 1.90 26.95 -15.84
N ALA A 112 2.56 26.10 -16.65
CA ALA A 112 2.17 24.72 -16.84
C ALA A 112 2.37 23.89 -15.55
N GLN A 113 3.48 24.12 -14.84
CA GLN A 113 3.76 23.47 -13.56
C GLN A 113 2.81 23.94 -12.45
N LEU A 114 2.42 25.22 -12.43
CA LEU A 114 1.40 25.72 -11.50
C LEU A 114 0.02 25.08 -11.72
N LYS A 115 -0.34 24.75 -12.97
CA LYS A 115 -1.53 23.93 -13.24
C LYS A 115 -1.38 22.51 -12.75
N LEU A 116 -0.18 21.92 -12.84
CA LEU A 116 0.12 20.60 -12.30
C LEU A 116 0.09 20.56 -10.76
N ILE A 117 0.20 21.71 -10.08
CA ILE A 117 0.06 21.80 -8.60
C ILE A 117 -1.39 21.52 -8.17
N SER A 118 -2.38 21.80 -9.00
CA SER A 118 -3.79 21.50 -8.71
C SER A 118 -4.22 20.09 -9.14
N ASP A 119 -3.46 19.44 -10.02
CA ASP A 119 -3.76 18.09 -10.53
C ASP A 119 -2.47 17.24 -10.52
N HIS A 120 -2.11 16.79 -9.33
CA HIS A 120 -0.85 16.07 -9.10
C HIS A 120 -0.85 14.62 -9.58
N LEU A 121 -2.01 14.07 -9.92
CA LEU A 121 -2.13 12.70 -10.34
C LEU A 121 -1.75 12.53 -11.81
N VAL A 122 -0.99 11.50 -12.12
CA VAL A 122 -0.71 11.09 -13.49
C VAL A 122 -1.94 10.38 -14.05
N ASP A 123 -2.38 10.78 -15.25
CA ASP A 123 -3.52 10.17 -15.93
C ASP A 123 -3.38 8.65 -16.08
N GLY A 124 -4.52 7.96 -15.97
CA GLY A 124 -4.60 6.51 -16.18
C GLY A 124 -4.06 5.64 -15.04
N ARG A 125 -3.75 6.21 -13.88
CA ARG A 125 -3.39 5.46 -12.68
C ARG A 125 -4.63 4.90 -11.98
N SER A 126 -4.55 3.66 -11.52
CA SER A 126 -5.63 3.05 -10.74
C SER A 126 -5.64 3.58 -9.29
N GLN A 127 -6.80 3.51 -8.63
CA GLN A 127 -6.88 3.84 -7.20
C GLN A 127 -5.97 2.94 -6.34
N GLU A 128 -5.77 1.68 -6.73
CA GLU A 128 -4.86 0.76 -6.05
C GLU A 128 -3.40 1.19 -6.17
N ASP A 129 -3.00 1.70 -7.35
CA ASP A 129 -1.64 2.22 -7.55
C ASP A 129 -1.38 3.45 -6.69
N ILE A 130 -2.34 4.38 -6.66
CA ILE A 130 -2.29 5.60 -5.86
C ILE A 130 -2.25 5.25 -4.36
N LEU A 131 -3.14 4.38 -3.90
CA LEU A 131 -3.18 3.90 -2.52
C LEU A 131 -1.85 3.27 -2.11
N THR A 132 -1.28 2.40 -2.97
CA THR A 132 0.00 1.73 -2.72
C THR A 132 1.12 2.74 -2.50
N GLU A 133 1.22 3.77 -3.34
CA GLU A 133 2.24 4.81 -3.18
C GLU A 133 2.01 5.67 -1.93
N LEU A 134 0.75 6.00 -1.62
CA LEU A 134 0.40 6.76 -0.43
C LEU A 134 0.73 5.99 0.86
N LEU A 135 0.52 4.67 0.89
CA LEU A 135 0.92 3.82 2.01
C LEU A 135 2.44 3.87 2.23
N LEU A 136 3.23 3.75 1.15
CA LEU A 136 4.69 3.88 1.24
C LEU A 136 5.12 5.25 1.77
N LYS A 137 4.56 6.34 1.23
CA LYS A 137 4.86 7.71 1.65
C LYS A 137 4.42 8.00 3.09
N ALA A 138 3.37 7.33 3.56
CA ALA A 138 2.90 7.42 4.95
C ALA A 138 3.68 6.52 5.92
N GLY A 139 4.62 5.69 5.42
CA GLY A 139 5.44 4.80 6.23
C GLY A 139 4.75 3.49 6.63
N TYR A 140 3.64 3.14 5.98
CA TYR A 140 2.95 1.87 6.23
C TYR A 140 3.55 0.76 5.38
N PRO A 141 3.74 -0.46 5.94
CA PRO A 141 4.10 -1.63 5.15
C PRO A 141 3.06 -1.92 4.07
N LEU A 142 3.48 -2.32 2.88
CA LEU A 142 2.58 -2.69 1.79
C LEU A 142 1.74 -3.94 2.09
N THR A 143 2.09 -4.68 3.13
CA THR A 143 1.34 -5.83 3.65
C THR A 143 0.31 -5.45 4.71
N SER A 144 0.20 -4.16 5.08
CA SER A 144 -0.80 -3.70 6.05
C SER A 144 -2.21 -4.14 5.66
N PRO A 145 -3.00 -4.69 6.59
CA PRO A 145 -4.40 -5.03 6.32
C PRO A 145 -5.16 -3.79 5.86
N THR A 146 -5.86 -3.93 4.75
CA THR A 146 -6.63 -2.84 4.15
C THR A 146 -8.03 -3.33 3.85
N ARG A 147 -9.03 -2.58 4.27
CA ARG A 147 -10.45 -2.81 3.97
C ARG A 147 -11.11 -1.53 3.46
N VAL A 148 -12.17 -1.67 2.72
CA VAL A 148 -12.99 -0.54 2.27
C VAL A 148 -14.14 -0.34 3.25
N LEU A 149 -14.32 0.91 3.69
CA LEU A 149 -15.47 1.36 4.46
C LEU A 149 -16.31 2.27 3.56
N SER A 150 -17.62 2.13 3.60
CA SER A 150 -18.53 3.10 2.98
C SER A 150 -18.92 4.14 4.03
N LEU A 151 -18.41 5.37 3.88
CA LEU A 151 -18.69 6.50 4.75
C LEU A 151 -19.36 7.59 3.93
N ASP A 152 -20.54 8.04 4.35
CA ASP A 152 -21.35 9.03 3.63
C ASP A 152 -21.56 8.67 2.13
N GLY A 153 -21.68 7.35 1.84
CA GLY A 153 -21.82 6.83 0.47
C GLY A 153 -20.53 6.83 -0.37
N VAL A 154 -19.38 7.15 0.23
CA VAL A 154 -18.04 7.19 -0.40
C VAL A 154 -17.19 6.06 0.12
N ASP A 155 -16.42 5.42 -0.77
CA ASP A 155 -15.45 4.40 -0.41
C ASP A 155 -14.20 5.04 0.19
N VAL A 156 -13.87 4.63 1.42
CA VAL A 156 -12.70 5.07 2.19
C VAL A 156 -11.87 3.84 2.55
N TYR A 157 -10.60 3.84 2.23
CA TYR A 157 -9.68 2.76 2.60
C TYR A 157 -9.26 2.89 4.06
N SER A 158 -9.57 1.87 4.85
CA SER A 158 -9.16 1.72 6.24
C SER A 158 -7.97 0.78 6.32
N VAL A 159 -6.84 1.28 6.82
CA VAL A 159 -5.55 0.57 6.86
C VAL A 159 -5.16 0.35 8.31
N SER A 160 -4.56 -0.82 8.60
CA SER A 160 -4.10 -1.21 9.94
C SER A 160 -5.17 -1.00 11.00
N ASP A 161 -6.32 -1.65 10.81
CA ASP A 161 -7.48 -1.61 11.71
C ASP A 161 -8.02 -0.21 12.01
N GLY A 162 -7.93 0.68 11.03
CA GLY A 162 -8.45 2.05 11.13
C GLY A 162 -7.43 3.09 11.58
N ALA A 163 -6.18 2.72 11.80
CA ALA A 163 -5.14 3.68 12.17
C ALA A 163 -4.92 4.76 11.07
N LEU A 164 -5.06 4.38 9.80
CA LEU A 164 -5.03 5.31 8.68
C LEU A 164 -6.32 5.17 7.86
N LEU A 165 -6.96 6.30 7.56
CA LEU A 165 -8.02 6.40 6.56
C LEU A 165 -7.51 7.13 5.33
N VAL A 166 -7.69 6.54 4.14
CA VAL A 166 -7.33 7.15 2.86
C VAL A 166 -8.58 7.31 2.01
N CYS A 167 -8.91 8.53 1.64
CA CYS A 167 -10.01 8.84 0.74
C CYS A 167 -9.48 9.38 -0.60
N LEU A 168 -9.79 8.67 -1.67
CA LEU A 168 -9.39 8.99 -3.04
C LEU A 168 -10.56 9.51 -3.88
N ALA A 169 -11.64 9.98 -3.23
CA ALA A 169 -12.83 10.47 -3.91
C ALA A 169 -12.53 11.75 -4.69
N ALA A 170 -13.14 11.87 -5.87
CA ALA A 170 -13.05 13.06 -6.71
C ALA A 170 -13.78 14.28 -6.12
N THR A 171 -14.65 14.07 -5.15
CA THR A 171 -15.37 15.15 -4.45
C THR A 171 -15.45 14.84 -2.96
N LEU A 172 -14.99 15.75 -2.15
CA LEU A 172 -15.03 15.68 -0.70
C LEU A 172 -16.17 16.55 -0.17
N THR A 173 -16.75 16.14 0.96
CA THR A 173 -17.81 16.87 1.66
C THR A 173 -17.47 17.00 3.14
N ILE A 174 -18.06 17.97 3.83
CA ILE A 174 -17.85 18.12 5.28
C ILE A 174 -18.43 16.93 6.05
N THR A 175 -19.56 16.38 5.61
CA THR A 175 -20.20 15.21 6.21
C THR A 175 -19.32 13.96 6.10
N LEU A 176 -18.58 13.81 5.00
CA LEU A 176 -17.58 12.74 4.86
C LEU A 176 -16.43 12.91 5.87
N PHE A 177 -15.93 14.15 6.07
CA PHE A 177 -14.90 14.40 7.09
C PHE A 177 -15.40 14.11 8.50
N GLU A 178 -16.63 14.49 8.83
CA GLU A 178 -17.26 14.14 10.12
C GLU A 178 -17.32 12.62 10.29
N ALA A 179 -17.78 11.89 9.28
CA ALA A 179 -17.84 10.43 9.32
C ALA A 179 -16.45 9.78 9.46
N MET A 180 -15.42 10.30 8.78
CA MET A 180 -14.04 9.81 8.92
C MET A 180 -13.46 10.07 10.31
N VAL A 181 -13.69 11.25 10.87
CA VAL A 181 -13.19 11.63 12.20
C VAL A 181 -13.85 10.81 13.31
N GLU A 182 -15.11 10.39 13.12
CA GLU A 182 -15.82 9.50 14.05
C GLU A 182 -15.18 8.11 14.18
N GLN A 183 -14.51 7.63 13.14
CA GLN A 183 -13.75 6.37 13.19
C GLN A 183 -12.52 6.46 14.10
N SER A 184 -12.16 7.66 14.58
CA SER A 184 -11.00 7.93 15.46
C SER A 184 -9.66 7.38 14.93
N PRO A 185 -9.30 7.65 13.64
CA PRO A 185 -8.03 7.23 13.11
C PRO A 185 -6.86 8.03 13.72
N ALA A 186 -5.63 7.53 13.59
CA ALA A 186 -4.45 8.34 13.88
C ALA A 186 -4.15 9.35 12.75
N MET A 187 -4.51 8.98 11.50
CA MET A 187 -4.30 9.85 10.35
C MET A 187 -5.43 9.70 9.33
N ILE A 188 -5.81 10.83 8.74
CA ILE A 188 -6.68 10.92 7.56
C ILE A 188 -5.83 11.47 6.41
N LEU A 189 -5.85 10.82 5.27
CA LEU A 189 -5.15 11.21 4.05
C LEU A 189 -6.17 11.38 2.92
N VAL A 190 -6.17 12.53 2.27
CA VAL A 190 -7.08 12.87 1.18
C VAL A 190 -6.31 13.50 0.01
N LEU A 191 -6.84 13.39 -1.19
CA LEU A 191 -6.28 14.08 -2.36
C LEU A 191 -6.72 15.54 -2.39
N ASP A 192 -5.81 16.45 -2.75
CA ASP A 192 -6.11 17.88 -2.92
C ASP A 192 -7.16 18.10 -4.01
N ALA A 193 -7.09 17.36 -5.09
CA ALA A 193 -8.05 17.40 -6.18
C ALA A 193 -9.51 17.19 -5.72
N GLY A 194 -9.73 16.41 -4.64
CA GLY A 194 -11.06 16.16 -4.10
C GLY A 194 -11.74 17.39 -3.49
N PHE A 195 -11.01 18.43 -3.18
CA PHE A 195 -11.58 19.72 -2.73
C PHE A 195 -12.09 20.58 -3.88
N ASN A 196 -11.75 20.27 -5.12
CA ASN A 196 -12.18 21.04 -6.32
C ASN A 196 -11.90 22.55 -6.20
N GLY A 197 -10.78 22.96 -5.60
CA GLY A 197 -10.41 24.34 -5.37
C GLY A 197 -11.22 25.05 -4.27
N ASN A 198 -11.99 24.31 -3.47
CA ASN A 198 -12.77 24.89 -2.38
C ASN A 198 -11.93 25.02 -1.10
N ASP A 199 -11.28 26.17 -0.92
CA ASP A 199 -10.45 26.47 0.25
C ASP A 199 -11.26 26.56 1.55
N GLU A 200 -12.54 26.97 1.48
CA GLU A 200 -13.42 27.01 2.65
C GLU A 200 -13.66 25.57 3.18
N LEU A 201 -13.89 24.61 2.31
CA LEU A 201 -14.03 23.21 2.69
C LEU A 201 -12.74 22.67 3.32
N LYS A 202 -11.55 23.05 2.81
CA LYS A 202 -10.26 22.67 3.42
C LYS A 202 -10.13 23.18 4.85
N VAL A 203 -10.47 24.45 5.05
CA VAL A 203 -10.45 25.09 6.39
C VAL A 203 -11.44 24.40 7.32
N ASN A 204 -12.66 24.13 6.86
CA ASN A 204 -13.69 23.47 7.65
C ASN A 204 -13.29 22.02 8.01
N ALA A 205 -12.69 21.28 7.10
CA ALA A 205 -12.16 19.93 7.37
C ALA A 205 -11.09 19.96 8.46
N LEU A 206 -10.14 20.90 8.40
CA LEU A 206 -9.13 21.09 9.43
C LEU A 206 -9.74 21.45 10.79
N GLN A 207 -10.77 22.31 10.81
CA GLN A 207 -11.46 22.68 12.03
C GLN A 207 -12.23 21.50 12.64
N THR A 208 -12.87 20.66 11.82
CA THR A 208 -13.56 19.44 12.24
C THR A 208 -12.60 18.48 12.94
N VAL A 209 -11.43 18.24 12.35
CA VAL A 209 -10.39 17.41 12.97
C VAL A 209 -9.89 18.01 14.29
N ARG A 210 -9.59 19.32 14.33
CA ARG A 210 -9.14 20.01 15.56
C ARG A 210 -10.19 19.96 16.65
N ALA A 211 -11.46 20.20 16.34
CA ALA A 211 -12.56 20.14 17.30
C ALA A 211 -12.72 18.74 17.89
N ARG A 212 -12.55 17.70 17.06
CA ARG A 212 -12.56 16.32 17.54
C ARG A 212 -11.41 16.06 18.49
N ASN A 213 -10.18 16.42 18.11
CA ASN A 213 -8.99 16.22 18.93
C ASN A 213 -9.14 16.91 20.29
N GLN A 214 -9.64 18.16 20.34
CA GLN A 214 -9.88 18.87 21.59
C GLN A 214 -10.96 18.21 22.46
N ARG A 215 -12.03 17.71 21.83
CA ARG A 215 -13.15 17.09 22.55
C ARG A 215 -12.81 15.73 23.14
N THR A 216 -12.01 14.94 22.45
CA THR A 216 -11.74 13.52 22.80
C THR A 216 -10.34 13.29 23.35
N GLY A 217 -9.45 14.28 23.30
CA GLY A 217 -8.04 14.11 23.63
C GLY A 217 -7.27 13.25 22.62
N SER A 218 -7.82 13.06 21.41
CA SER A 218 -7.13 12.37 20.30
C SER A 218 -6.15 13.29 19.60
N ASP A 219 -5.27 12.70 18.78
CA ASP A 219 -4.30 13.44 17.94
C ASP A 219 -4.41 12.96 16.48
N ILE A 220 -5.59 13.18 15.90
CA ILE A 220 -5.83 12.83 14.49
C ILE A 220 -5.08 13.81 13.62
N ALA A 221 -4.21 13.32 12.74
CA ALA A 221 -3.52 14.10 11.73
C ALA A 221 -4.31 14.12 10.41
N LEU A 222 -4.54 15.29 9.80
CA LEU A 222 -5.06 15.42 8.45
C LEU A 222 -3.92 15.76 7.49
N ARG A 223 -3.74 14.94 6.46
CA ARG A 223 -2.81 15.20 5.35
C ARG A 223 -3.58 15.33 4.05
N VAL A 224 -3.29 16.38 3.32
CA VAL A 224 -3.74 16.63 1.95
C VAL A 224 -2.55 16.43 1.02
N VAL A 225 -2.73 15.63 -0.03
CA VAL A 225 -1.68 15.22 -0.99
C VAL A 225 -2.09 15.60 -2.40
#